data_b29a3648f2094d8e283053ba06eda0b1
#
_entry.id   b29a3648f2094d8e283053ba06eda0b1
#
_cell.length_a   1.000
_cell.length_b   1.000
_cell.length_c   1.000
_cell.angle_alpha   90.00
_cell.angle_beta   90.00
_cell.angle_gamma   90.00
#
_symmetry.space_group_name_H-M   'P 1'
#
loop_
_entity.id
_entity.type
_entity.pdbx_description
1 polymer ?
#
loop_
_entity_poly.entity_id
_entity_poly.type
_entity_poly.pdbx_seq_one_letter_code
_entity_poly.pdbx_strand_id
1 'polypeptide(L)'
;EEVGDAVKNIKVGDKVIISCVSKCCTCDNCKIQLYSHCRNGGWILGYMIDGTQAEYVRTPYADNSLVPLPDNVNEEVALLLSDALPTAHEIGVQYGDVKPGDTVFIAGAGPVGMSALLTAQLYSPAAIIVCDMDENRLKLAKELGATHTINPASGDVSKQVAAIVDEDGVDCAIEAAGIPATWNMCQDIVKPGGHIA
;
A
#
# COMPACT_ATOMS: atom_id res chain seq x y z
N GLU A 1 -24.94 -12.40 -1.85
CA GLU A 1 -26.32 -12.46 -2.37
C GLU A 1 -26.52 -13.66 -3.31
N GLU A 2 -25.68 -13.83 -4.30
CA GLU A 2 -25.74 -14.91 -5.28
C GLU A 2 -24.33 -15.46 -5.52
N VAL A 3 -24.24 -16.76 -5.76
CA VAL A 3 -22.98 -17.47 -6.01
C VAL A 3 -23.14 -18.33 -7.25
N GLY A 4 -22.19 -18.23 -8.19
CA GLY A 4 -22.20 -19.02 -9.41
C GLY A 4 -21.94 -20.51 -9.15
N ASP A 5 -22.49 -21.39 -9.98
CA ASP A 5 -22.44 -22.86 -9.83
C ASP A 5 -21.02 -23.44 -9.74
N ALA A 6 -20.03 -22.76 -10.30
CA ALA A 6 -18.63 -23.20 -10.28
C ALA A 6 -17.84 -22.81 -9.02
N VAL A 7 -18.40 -21.93 -8.18
CA VAL A 7 -17.76 -21.46 -6.93
C VAL A 7 -17.90 -22.55 -5.86
N LYS A 8 -16.81 -22.79 -5.13
CA LYS A 8 -16.72 -23.89 -4.16
C LYS A 8 -16.44 -23.45 -2.73
N ASN A 9 -15.73 -22.35 -2.56
CA ASN A 9 -15.18 -21.96 -1.26
C ASN A 9 -16.01 -20.83 -0.60
N ILE A 10 -16.90 -20.20 -1.33
CA ILE A 10 -17.73 -19.09 -0.89
C ILE A 10 -19.21 -19.48 -1.06
N LYS A 11 -20.06 -19.13 -0.11
CA LYS A 11 -21.50 -19.37 -0.14
C LYS A 11 -22.27 -18.07 0.10
N VAL A 12 -23.55 -18.10 -0.26
CA VAL A 12 -24.49 -16.99 0.03
C VAL A 12 -24.49 -16.69 1.54
N GLY A 13 -24.37 -15.42 1.89
CA GLY A 13 -24.32 -14.93 3.26
C GLY A 13 -22.90 -14.79 3.84
N ASP A 14 -21.85 -15.29 3.16
CA ASP A 14 -20.48 -15.09 3.61
C ASP A 14 -20.08 -13.62 3.48
N LYS A 15 -19.42 -13.08 4.49
CA LYS A 15 -18.75 -11.77 4.42
C LYS A 15 -17.37 -11.94 3.82
N VAL A 16 -17.05 -11.13 2.83
CA VAL A 16 -15.82 -11.26 2.06
C VAL A 16 -15.15 -9.90 1.81
N ILE A 17 -13.85 -9.91 1.68
CA ILE A 17 -13.04 -8.80 1.17
C ILE A 17 -12.87 -9.05 -0.33
N ILE A 18 -13.19 -8.07 -1.16
CA ILE A 18 -12.98 -8.12 -2.61
C ILE A 18 -11.57 -7.60 -2.90
N SER A 19 -10.71 -8.45 -3.45
CA SER A 19 -9.39 -8.00 -3.93
C SER A 19 -9.56 -7.09 -5.16
N CYS A 20 -8.77 -6.04 -5.25
CA CYS A 20 -8.67 -5.20 -6.46
C CYS A 20 -8.17 -5.99 -7.69
N VAL A 21 -7.51 -7.13 -7.46
CA VAL A 21 -7.02 -8.02 -8.51
C VAL A 21 -7.88 -9.27 -8.62
N SER A 22 -8.55 -9.46 -9.78
CA SER A 22 -9.25 -10.70 -10.11
C SER A 22 -8.31 -11.70 -10.81
N LYS A 23 -8.24 -12.94 -10.33
CA LYS A 23 -7.26 -13.93 -10.82
C LYS A 23 -7.89 -15.28 -11.13
N CYS A 24 -7.62 -15.80 -12.32
CA CYS A 24 -8.15 -17.12 -12.74
C CYS A 24 -7.39 -18.30 -12.13
N CYS A 25 -6.18 -18.13 -11.65
CA CYS A 25 -5.24 -19.14 -11.13
C CYS A 25 -4.88 -20.27 -12.12
N THR A 26 -5.24 -20.17 -13.41
CA THR A 26 -5.01 -21.21 -14.42
C THR A 26 -4.11 -20.78 -15.57
N CYS A 27 -4.01 -19.48 -15.88
CA CYS A 27 -3.15 -18.98 -16.96
C CYS A 27 -1.65 -18.98 -16.53
N ASP A 28 -0.77 -18.83 -17.52
CA ASP A 28 0.68 -18.90 -17.30
C ASP A 28 1.17 -17.85 -16.29
N ASN A 29 0.64 -16.61 -16.37
CA ASN A 29 0.99 -15.56 -15.41
C ASN A 29 0.57 -15.91 -13.98
N CYS A 30 -0.63 -16.46 -13.80
CA CYS A 30 -1.08 -16.90 -12.49
C CYS A 30 -0.25 -18.06 -11.92
N LYS A 31 0.22 -18.98 -12.77
CA LYS A 31 1.06 -20.12 -12.35
C LYS A 31 2.43 -19.68 -11.81
N ILE A 32 2.90 -18.51 -12.21
CA ILE A 32 4.13 -17.90 -11.68
C ILE A 32 3.85 -16.75 -10.70
N GLN A 33 2.61 -16.67 -10.17
CA GLN A 33 2.15 -15.71 -9.16
C GLN A 33 2.07 -14.25 -9.62
N LEU A 34 2.16 -13.97 -10.90
CA LEU A 34 1.91 -12.63 -11.46
C LEU A 34 0.40 -12.37 -11.62
N TYR A 35 -0.32 -12.29 -10.52
CA TYR A 35 -1.78 -12.21 -10.49
C TYR A 35 -2.34 -10.93 -11.10
N SER A 36 -1.71 -9.80 -10.89
CA SER A 36 -2.06 -8.51 -11.50
C SER A 36 -2.00 -8.55 -13.04
N HIS A 37 -1.21 -9.46 -13.60
CA HIS A 37 -1.07 -9.71 -15.04
C HIS A 37 -1.89 -10.93 -15.52
N CYS A 38 -2.91 -11.34 -14.77
CA CYS A 38 -3.79 -12.43 -15.17
C CYS A 38 -4.40 -12.15 -16.54
N ARG A 39 -4.27 -13.11 -17.49
CA ARG A 39 -4.76 -12.95 -18.88
C ARG A 39 -6.29 -12.90 -18.98
N ASN A 40 -6.98 -13.44 -17.98
CA ASN A 40 -8.45 -13.55 -17.95
C ASN A 40 -9.07 -12.62 -16.89
N GLY A 41 -8.26 -11.89 -16.16
CA GLY A 41 -8.65 -11.02 -15.06
C GLY A 41 -7.64 -9.90 -14.85
N GLY A 42 -6.99 -9.85 -13.69
CA GLY A 42 -6.10 -8.75 -13.31
C GLY A 42 -6.91 -7.56 -12.82
N TRP A 43 -6.61 -6.38 -13.30
CA TRP A 43 -7.25 -5.10 -12.94
C TRP A 43 -8.56 -4.85 -13.69
N ILE A 44 -9.44 -5.84 -13.81
CA ILE A 44 -10.67 -5.71 -14.62
C ILE A 44 -11.80 -5.01 -13.87
N LEU A 45 -11.85 -5.12 -12.54
CA LEU A 45 -12.92 -4.58 -11.72
C LEU A 45 -12.83 -3.04 -11.65
N GLY A 46 -13.88 -2.37 -12.10
CA GLY A 46 -13.90 -0.90 -12.23
C GLY A 46 -13.17 -0.35 -13.45
N TYR A 47 -12.63 -1.22 -14.32
CA TYR A 47 -11.92 -0.83 -15.54
C TYR A 47 -12.55 -1.45 -16.80
N MET A 48 -12.63 -2.78 -16.88
CA MET A 48 -13.23 -3.50 -18.03
C MET A 48 -14.65 -3.98 -17.74
N ILE A 49 -15.01 -4.09 -16.47
CA ILE A 49 -16.33 -4.40 -15.96
C ILE A 49 -16.69 -3.40 -14.86
N ASP A 50 -17.95 -3.34 -14.47
CA ASP A 50 -18.43 -2.46 -13.41
C ASP A 50 -17.67 -2.67 -12.10
N GLY A 51 -17.42 -1.56 -11.38
CA GLY A 51 -16.68 -1.53 -10.12
C GLY A 51 -17.57 -1.66 -8.89
N THR A 52 -17.00 -1.31 -7.74
CA THR A 52 -17.61 -1.53 -6.42
C THR A 52 -18.41 -0.33 -5.89
N GLN A 53 -18.55 0.75 -6.66
CA GLN A 53 -19.40 1.90 -6.31
C GLN A 53 -20.88 1.60 -6.63
N ALA A 54 -21.41 0.52 -6.05
CA ALA A 54 -22.74 -0.01 -6.30
C ALA A 54 -23.26 -0.82 -5.10
N GLU A 55 -24.56 -1.01 -4.99
CA GLU A 55 -25.18 -1.88 -3.97
C GLU A 55 -24.85 -3.36 -4.19
N TYR A 56 -24.65 -3.76 -5.45
CA TYR A 56 -24.29 -5.10 -5.87
C TYR A 56 -23.14 -5.06 -6.86
N VAL A 57 -22.19 -5.97 -6.71
CA VAL A 57 -21.03 -6.10 -7.60
C VAL A 57 -20.82 -7.56 -7.98
N ARG A 58 -20.55 -7.80 -9.26
CA ARG A 58 -20.19 -9.13 -9.75
C ARG A 58 -18.67 -9.30 -9.74
N THR A 59 -18.19 -10.18 -8.88
CA THR A 59 -16.75 -10.45 -8.77
C THR A 59 -16.40 -11.75 -9.51
N PRO A 60 -15.66 -11.69 -10.64
CA PRO A 60 -15.22 -12.88 -11.36
C PRO A 60 -14.19 -13.69 -10.55
N TYR A 61 -14.16 -15.01 -10.81
CA TYR A 61 -13.22 -15.92 -10.14
C TYR A 61 -13.30 -15.84 -8.62
N ALA A 62 -14.51 -15.88 -8.06
CA ALA A 62 -14.80 -15.64 -6.66
C ALA A 62 -13.88 -16.42 -5.70
N ASP A 63 -13.68 -17.72 -5.91
CA ASP A 63 -12.80 -18.56 -5.08
C ASP A 63 -11.35 -18.08 -5.01
N ASN A 64 -10.91 -17.30 -5.99
CA ASN A 64 -9.54 -16.82 -6.09
C ASN A 64 -9.41 -15.29 -5.83
N SER A 65 -10.51 -14.55 -5.95
CA SER A 65 -10.54 -13.09 -5.92
C SER A 65 -11.18 -12.54 -4.64
N LEU A 66 -11.86 -13.39 -3.88
CA LEU A 66 -12.47 -13.07 -2.60
C LEU A 66 -11.68 -13.69 -1.45
N VAL A 67 -11.59 -12.96 -0.36
CA VAL A 67 -11.00 -13.44 0.90
C VAL A 67 -12.10 -13.42 1.96
N PRO A 68 -12.41 -14.55 2.62
CA PRO A 68 -13.35 -14.54 3.75
C PRO A 68 -12.90 -13.54 4.82
N LEU A 69 -13.84 -12.70 5.26
CA LEU A 69 -13.57 -11.76 6.36
C LEU A 69 -13.56 -12.54 7.69
N PRO A 70 -12.44 -12.51 8.45
CA PRO A 70 -12.40 -13.14 9.75
C PRO A 70 -13.35 -12.45 10.75
N ASP A 71 -14.03 -13.23 11.60
CA ASP A 71 -15.02 -12.71 12.58
C ASP A 71 -14.46 -11.68 13.56
N ASN A 72 -13.16 -11.71 13.82
CA ASN A 72 -12.46 -10.80 14.73
C ASN A 72 -11.94 -9.52 14.05
N VAL A 73 -12.18 -9.32 12.76
CA VAL A 73 -11.76 -8.14 12.00
C VAL A 73 -12.97 -7.22 11.77
N ASN A 74 -12.81 -5.96 12.14
CA ASN A 74 -13.82 -4.93 11.89
C ASN A 74 -13.97 -4.67 10.39
N GLU A 75 -15.20 -4.58 9.88
CA GLU A 75 -15.51 -4.42 8.46
C GLU A 75 -14.95 -3.11 7.88
N GLU A 76 -15.00 -2.01 8.64
CA GLU A 76 -14.48 -0.71 8.20
C GLU A 76 -12.95 -0.75 8.05
N VAL A 77 -12.27 -1.41 8.97
CA VAL A 77 -10.81 -1.61 8.91
C VAL A 77 -10.44 -2.54 7.76
N ALA A 78 -11.26 -3.57 7.52
CA ALA A 78 -11.05 -4.54 6.43
C ALA A 78 -11.09 -3.91 5.03
N LEU A 79 -11.74 -2.75 4.85
CA LEU A 79 -11.75 -2.03 3.57
C LEU A 79 -10.33 -1.68 3.09
N LEU A 80 -9.40 -1.39 4.00
CA LEU A 80 -8.01 -1.10 3.63
C LEU A 80 -7.29 -2.31 3.03
N LEU A 81 -7.74 -3.54 3.38
CA LEU A 81 -7.16 -4.79 2.89
C LEU A 81 -7.53 -5.10 1.43
N SER A 82 -8.51 -4.39 0.86
CA SER A 82 -8.90 -4.61 -0.54
C SER A 82 -7.85 -4.08 -1.52
N ASP A 83 -7.15 -2.98 -1.17
CA ASP A 83 -6.17 -2.33 -2.05
C ASP A 83 -5.08 -1.57 -1.29
N ALA A 84 -5.42 -0.48 -0.58
CA ALA A 84 -4.45 0.50 -0.10
C ALA A 84 -3.34 -0.10 0.77
N LEU A 85 -3.68 -0.99 1.70
CA LEU A 85 -2.71 -1.58 2.62
C LEU A 85 -1.81 -2.62 1.93
N PRO A 86 -2.33 -3.61 1.16
CA PRO A 86 -1.46 -4.53 0.42
C PRO A 86 -0.64 -3.83 -0.66
N THR A 87 -1.18 -2.83 -1.36
CA THR A 87 -0.44 -2.04 -2.34
C THR A 87 0.73 -1.30 -1.69
N ALA A 88 0.50 -0.61 -0.58
CA ALA A 88 1.56 0.07 0.15
C ALA A 88 2.62 -0.90 0.69
N HIS A 89 2.21 -2.08 1.15
CA HIS A 89 3.11 -3.12 1.62
C HIS A 89 3.95 -3.71 0.47
N GLU A 90 3.31 -4.16 -0.61
CA GLU A 90 4.01 -4.80 -1.72
C GLU A 90 4.91 -3.80 -2.47
N ILE A 91 4.32 -2.71 -2.96
CA ILE A 91 5.05 -1.77 -3.81
C ILE A 91 5.95 -0.86 -2.98
N GLY A 92 5.45 -0.32 -1.87
CA GLY A 92 6.21 0.61 -1.04
C GLY A 92 7.29 -0.10 -0.22
N VAL A 93 6.92 -1.10 0.56
CA VAL A 93 7.82 -1.69 1.56
C VAL A 93 8.65 -2.84 1.00
N GLN A 94 8.02 -3.82 0.33
CA GLN A 94 8.74 -4.99 -0.19
C GLN A 94 9.62 -4.63 -1.39
N TYR A 95 9.10 -3.91 -2.39
CA TYR A 95 9.90 -3.46 -3.53
C TYR A 95 10.82 -2.29 -3.19
N GLY A 96 10.51 -1.54 -2.13
CA GLY A 96 11.45 -0.61 -1.51
C GLY A 96 12.59 -1.29 -0.75
N ASP A 97 12.57 -2.63 -0.68
CA ASP A 97 13.57 -3.49 -0.04
C ASP A 97 13.89 -3.08 1.41
N VAL A 98 12.86 -2.64 2.14
CA VAL A 98 12.99 -2.21 3.55
C VAL A 98 13.48 -3.34 4.43
N LYS A 99 14.53 -3.08 5.21
CA LYS A 99 15.22 -4.04 6.08
C LYS A 99 15.28 -3.57 7.52
N PRO A 100 15.55 -4.49 8.45
CA PRO A 100 15.82 -4.11 9.84
C PRO A 100 16.99 -3.13 9.94
N GLY A 101 16.77 -2.03 10.65
CA GLY A 101 17.76 -0.98 10.86
C GLY A 101 17.77 0.12 9.80
N ASP A 102 16.98 0.00 8.72
CA ASP A 102 16.88 1.02 7.68
C ASP A 102 16.22 2.30 8.18
N THR A 103 16.53 3.40 7.54
CA THR A 103 15.77 4.64 7.60
C THR A 103 14.84 4.74 6.40
N VAL A 104 13.55 4.87 6.66
CA VAL A 104 12.50 4.95 5.64
C VAL A 104 11.90 6.36 5.61
N PHE A 105 11.85 6.96 4.43
CA PHE A 105 11.13 8.21 4.20
C PHE A 105 9.85 7.94 3.41
N ILE A 106 8.74 8.55 3.83
CA ILE A 106 7.44 8.42 3.16
C ILE A 106 6.95 9.80 2.76
N ALA A 107 6.87 10.07 1.46
CA ALA A 107 6.33 11.30 0.90
C ALA A 107 4.82 11.16 0.68
N GLY A 108 4.05 11.84 1.50
CA GLY A 108 2.58 11.79 1.53
C GLY A 108 2.05 10.96 2.69
N ALA A 109 1.17 11.55 3.49
CA ALA A 109 0.49 10.93 4.62
C ALA A 109 -1.01 10.68 4.33
N GLY A 110 -1.33 10.35 3.07
CA GLY A 110 -2.64 9.86 2.66
C GLY A 110 -2.84 8.38 3.03
N PRO A 111 -3.95 7.75 2.62
CA PRO A 111 -4.24 6.35 2.97
C PRO A 111 -3.12 5.37 2.59
N VAL A 112 -2.49 5.55 1.42
CA VAL A 112 -1.37 4.71 0.97
C VAL A 112 -0.12 4.96 1.82
N GLY A 113 0.27 6.23 2.04
CA GLY A 113 1.43 6.55 2.87
C GLY A 113 1.28 6.09 4.32
N MET A 114 0.09 6.23 4.91
CA MET A 114 -0.18 5.70 6.26
C MET A 114 -0.14 4.16 6.28
N SER A 115 -0.60 3.51 5.23
CA SER A 115 -0.49 2.05 5.08
C SER A 115 0.97 1.60 4.95
N ALA A 116 1.80 2.37 4.22
CA ALA A 116 3.24 2.14 4.14
C ALA A 116 3.92 2.31 5.51
N LEU A 117 3.56 3.37 6.27
CA LEU A 117 4.02 3.57 7.64
C LEU A 117 3.71 2.37 8.53
N LEU A 118 2.47 1.88 8.51
CA LEU A 118 2.05 0.75 9.34
C LEU A 118 2.77 -0.55 8.95
N THR A 119 2.92 -0.81 7.66
CA THR A 119 3.52 -2.05 7.17
C THR A 119 5.05 -2.04 7.20
N ALA A 120 5.70 -0.88 7.07
CA ALA A 120 7.14 -0.75 7.25
C ALA A 120 7.61 -1.15 8.65
N GLN A 121 6.79 -0.89 9.69
CA GLN A 121 7.12 -1.28 11.07
C GLN A 121 7.29 -2.80 11.24
N LEU A 122 6.68 -3.63 10.39
CA LEU A 122 6.86 -5.08 10.40
C LEU A 122 8.30 -5.51 10.07
N TYR A 123 9.09 -4.61 9.47
CA TYR A 123 10.49 -4.83 9.08
C TYR A 123 11.49 -4.24 10.07
N SER A 124 11.03 -3.67 11.17
CA SER A 124 11.88 -3.11 12.24
C SER A 124 12.89 -2.05 11.73
N PRO A 125 12.48 -1.02 10.98
CA PRO A 125 13.37 0.06 10.59
C PRO A 125 13.86 0.83 11.81
N ALA A 126 15.04 1.46 11.70
CA ALA A 126 15.57 2.34 12.75
C ALA A 126 14.80 3.64 12.86
N ALA A 127 14.34 4.17 11.72
CA ALA A 127 13.52 5.37 11.68
C ALA A 127 12.52 5.33 10.53
N ILE A 128 11.33 5.92 10.75
CA ILE A 128 10.34 6.22 9.69
C ILE A 128 10.03 7.70 9.76
N ILE A 129 10.33 8.40 8.67
CA ILE A 129 10.11 9.84 8.49
C ILE A 129 8.92 10.01 7.56
N VAL A 130 7.85 10.66 8.01
CA VAL A 130 6.67 10.94 7.18
C VAL A 130 6.61 12.42 6.83
N CYS A 131 6.46 12.74 5.54
CA CYS A 131 6.39 14.10 5.02
C CYS A 131 5.01 14.38 4.41
N ASP A 132 4.32 15.41 4.88
CA ASP A 132 3.05 15.89 4.32
C ASP A 132 2.86 17.39 4.62
N MET A 133 2.00 18.07 3.87
CA MET A 133 1.65 19.48 4.11
C MET A 133 0.55 19.63 5.18
N ASP A 134 -0.22 18.59 5.46
CA ASP A 134 -1.33 18.60 6.41
C ASP A 134 -0.87 18.21 7.82
N GLU A 135 -0.91 19.15 8.74
CA GLU A 135 -0.51 18.94 10.13
C GLU A 135 -1.35 17.88 10.87
N ASN A 136 -2.64 17.71 10.51
CA ASN A 136 -3.48 16.68 11.13
C ASN A 136 -3.03 15.28 10.69
N ARG A 137 -2.65 15.14 9.41
CA ARG A 137 -2.07 13.89 8.90
C ARG A 137 -0.71 13.59 9.53
N LEU A 138 0.15 14.60 9.68
CA LEU A 138 1.43 14.45 10.36
C LEU A 138 1.26 14.04 11.83
N LYS A 139 0.29 14.63 12.52
CA LYS A 139 -0.06 14.24 13.89
C LYS A 139 -0.52 12.77 13.95
N LEU A 140 -1.42 12.37 13.06
CA LEU A 140 -1.88 10.98 12.96
C LEU A 140 -0.72 10.03 12.62
N ALA A 141 0.19 10.41 11.71
CA ALA A 141 1.37 9.63 11.40
C ALA A 141 2.23 9.39 12.64
N LYS A 142 2.38 10.40 13.49
CA LYS A 142 3.11 10.30 14.76
C LYS A 142 2.42 9.32 15.72
N GLU A 143 1.10 9.39 15.83
CA GLU A 143 0.29 8.47 16.66
C GLU A 143 0.38 7.02 16.14
N LEU A 144 0.50 6.83 14.82
CA LEU A 144 0.63 5.53 14.16
C LEU A 144 2.07 4.98 14.12
N GLY A 145 3.05 5.69 14.69
CA GLY A 145 4.41 5.17 14.88
C GLY A 145 5.50 5.80 14.01
N ALA A 146 5.23 6.91 13.30
CA ALA A 146 6.30 7.66 12.65
C ALA A 146 7.30 8.18 13.70
N THR A 147 8.59 7.90 13.51
CA THR A 147 9.63 8.40 14.41
C THR A 147 9.80 9.91 14.25
N HIS A 148 9.69 10.40 13.02
CA HIS A 148 9.78 11.80 12.67
C HIS A 148 8.70 12.19 11.68
N THR A 149 8.31 13.48 11.71
CA THR A 149 7.38 14.07 10.75
C THR A 149 7.95 15.37 10.22
N ILE A 150 7.78 15.64 8.93
CA ILE A 150 8.29 16.82 8.24
C ILE A 150 7.14 17.49 7.50
N ASN A 151 6.95 18.80 7.74
CA ASN A 151 6.11 19.63 6.88
C ASN A 151 7.02 20.40 5.92
N PRO A 152 6.90 20.21 4.59
CA PRO A 152 7.74 20.89 3.61
C PRO A 152 7.56 22.42 3.62
N ALA A 153 6.45 22.93 4.17
CA ALA A 153 6.24 24.38 4.34
C ALA A 153 7.17 24.98 5.42
N SER A 154 7.75 24.17 6.31
CA SER A 154 8.67 24.64 7.36
C SER A 154 10.10 24.83 6.88
N GLY A 155 10.44 24.47 5.65
CA GLY A 155 11.77 24.64 5.08
C GLY A 155 12.22 23.50 4.18
N ASP A 156 13.49 23.52 3.81
CA ASP A 156 14.13 22.53 2.94
C ASP A 156 14.08 21.13 3.55
N VAL A 157 13.39 20.21 2.86
CA VAL A 157 13.17 18.84 3.34
C VAL A 157 14.47 18.06 3.38
N SER A 158 15.37 18.22 2.39
CA SER A 158 16.66 17.52 2.36
C SER A 158 17.51 17.87 3.57
N LYS A 159 17.51 19.14 3.98
CA LYS A 159 18.21 19.58 5.21
C LYS A 159 17.58 19.03 6.48
N GLN A 160 16.25 18.96 6.52
CA GLN A 160 15.53 18.39 7.66
C GLN A 160 15.80 16.88 7.78
N VAL A 161 15.82 16.16 6.65
CA VAL A 161 16.16 14.73 6.61
C VAL A 161 17.61 14.53 7.04
N ALA A 162 18.57 15.30 6.50
CA ALA A 162 19.99 15.21 6.88
C ALA A 162 20.25 15.50 8.37
N ALA A 163 19.37 16.25 9.03
CA ALA A 163 19.46 16.47 10.48
C ALA A 163 18.94 15.29 11.33
N ILE A 164 18.20 14.37 10.71
CA ILE A 164 17.61 13.17 11.37
C ILE A 164 18.49 11.94 11.12
N VAL A 165 19.00 11.82 9.90
CA VAL A 165 19.86 10.73 9.44
C VAL A 165 21.25 11.27 9.13
N ASP A 166 22.24 10.39 8.94
CA ASP A 166 23.57 10.79 8.48
C ASP A 166 23.50 11.48 7.11
N GLU A 167 24.54 12.20 6.74
CA GLU A 167 24.63 13.02 5.51
C GLU A 167 24.39 12.23 4.20
N ASP A 168 24.51 10.90 4.25
CA ASP A 168 24.32 10.04 3.08
C ASP A 168 22.87 9.92 2.61
N GLY A 169 21.89 10.21 3.45
CA GLY A 169 20.45 10.13 3.14
C GLY A 169 19.75 8.88 3.68
N VAL A 170 18.51 8.61 3.20
CA VAL A 170 17.67 7.48 3.65
C VAL A 170 17.92 6.21 2.84
N ASP A 171 17.72 5.05 3.46
CA ASP A 171 17.83 3.73 2.81
C ASP A 171 16.72 3.48 1.80
N CYS A 172 15.49 3.87 2.15
CA CYS A 172 14.32 3.73 1.30
C CYS A 172 13.48 5.00 1.32
N ALA A 173 13.09 5.49 0.14
CA ALA A 173 12.15 6.59 -0.04
C ALA A 173 10.89 6.06 -0.76
N ILE A 174 9.72 6.17 -0.09
CA ILE A 174 8.42 5.74 -0.62
C ILE A 174 7.65 6.97 -1.07
N GLU A 175 7.33 7.06 -2.37
CA GLU A 175 6.53 8.12 -2.96
C GLU A 175 5.05 7.72 -2.95
N ALA A 176 4.23 8.38 -2.15
CA ALA A 176 2.82 8.08 -1.94
C ALA A 176 1.89 9.30 -2.11
N ALA A 177 2.38 10.40 -2.69
CA ALA A 177 1.61 11.62 -2.98
C ALA A 177 1.21 11.73 -4.46
N GLY A 178 1.96 11.10 -5.37
CA GLY A 178 1.64 11.02 -6.79
C GLY A 178 1.92 12.32 -7.56
N ILE A 179 2.88 13.14 -7.14
CA ILE A 179 3.24 14.38 -7.83
C ILE A 179 4.74 14.48 -8.14
N PRO A 180 5.14 15.17 -9.23
CA PRO A 180 6.56 15.28 -9.60
C PRO A 180 7.46 15.88 -8.51
N ALA A 181 6.93 16.79 -7.70
CA ALA A 181 7.70 17.44 -6.63
C ALA A 181 8.15 16.45 -5.55
N THR A 182 7.27 15.54 -5.14
CA THR A 182 7.60 14.52 -4.14
C THR A 182 8.48 13.41 -4.71
N TRP A 183 8.31 13.08 -6.00
CA TRP A 183 9.22 12.18 -6.70
C TRP A 183 10.65 12.72 -6.73
N ASN A 184 10.82 14.00 -7.12
CA ASN A 184 12.14 14.64 -7.10
C ASN A 184 12.72 14.69 -5.69
N MET A 185 11.89 15.02 -4.70
CA MET A 185 12.28 15.01 -3.29
C MET A 185 12.84 13.63 -2.86
N CYS A 186 12.18 12.53 -3.24
CA CYS A 186 12.67 11.17 -2.95
C CYS A 186 14.05 10.92 -3.60
N GLN A 187 14.28 11.42 -4.82
CA GLN A 187 15.60 11.29 -5.48
C GLN A 187 16.70 12.10 -4.77
N ASP A 188 16.36 13.26 -4.23
CA ASP A 188 17.32 14.16 -3.59
C ASP A 188 17.76 13.67 -2.21
N ILE A 189 16.96 12.80 -1.55
CA ILE A 189 17.20 12.38 -0.17
C ILE A 189 17.59 10.91 -0.01
N VAL A 190 17.41 10.08 -1.06
CA VAL A 190 17.83 8.68 -1.01
C VAL A 190 19.36 8.59 -1.11
N LYS A 191 19.97 7.76 -0.26
CA LYS A 191 21.41 7.54 -0.28
C LYS A 191 21.86 6.75 -1.51
N PRO A 192 23.15 6.84 -1.91
CA PRO A 192 23.70 5.96 -2.94
C PRO A 192 23.48 4.48 -2.60
N GLY A 193 22.88 3.73 -3.54
CA GLY A 193 22.53 2.33 -3.35
C GLY A 193 21.21 2.09 -2.57
N GLY A 194 20.53 3.16 -2.17
CA GLY A 194 19.18 3.09 -1.59
C GLY A 194 18.09 2.87 -2.64
N HIS A 195 16.86 2.73 -2.20
CA HIS A 195 15.71 2.39 -3.03
C HIS A 195 14.66 3.50 -3.05
N ILE A 196 14.00 3.68 -4.20
CA ILE A 196 12.79 4.50 -4.35
C ILE A 196 11.65 3.59 -4.79
N ALA A 197 10.54 3.66 -4.08
CA ALA A 197 9.35 2.87 -4.34
C ALA A 197 8.12 3.76 -4.51
#